data_eff8783e48a99fe8e73668b219631a1c
#
_entry.id   eff8783e48a99fe8e73668b219631a1c
#
_cell.length_a   1.000
_cell.length_b   1.000
_cell.length_c   1.000
_cell.angle_alpha   90.00
_cell.angle_beta   90.00
_cell.angle_gamma   90.00
#
_symmetry.space_group_name_H-M   'P 1'
#
loop_
_entity.id
_entity.type
_entity.pdbx_description
1 polymer ?
#
loop_
_entity_poly.entity_id
_entity_poly.type
_entity_poly.pdbx_seq_one_letter_code
_entity_poly.pdbx_strand_id
1 'polypeptide(L)' 'KLSDLVKNLKIPMKKVAIELNEEIIDKKKLNKINLKKNDNIEIVHFIGGG' A
#
# COMPACT_ATOMS: atom_id res chain seq x y z
N LYS A 1 5.16 -5.66 8.55
CA LYS A 1 5.40 -4.45 7.79
C LYS A 1 4.35 -4.31 6.70
N LEU A 2 4.19 -3.11 6.20
CA LEU A 2 3.21 -2.86 5.15
C LEU A 2 3.46 -3.72 3.92
N SER A 3 4.71 -3.96 3.57
CA SER A 3 5.04 -4.82 2.42
C SER A 3 4.53 -6.24 2.62
N ASP A 4 4.53 -6.73 3.83
CA ASP A 4 4.03 -8.08 4.12
C ASP A 4 2.53 -8.17 3.90
N LEU A 5 1.80 -7.14 4.30
CA LEU A 5 0.36 -7.09 4.09
C LEU A 5 0.02 -7.09 2.60
N VAL A 6 0.70 -6.24 1.85
CA VAL A 6 0.48 -6.12 0.41
C VAL A 6 0.77 -7.44 -0.30
N LYS A 7 1.84 -8.10 0.11
CA LYS A 7 2.23 -9.39 -0.46
C LYS A 7 1.20 -10.47 -0.17
N ASN A 8 0.70 -10.50 1.05
CA ASN A 8 -0.31 -11.48 1.44
C ASN A 8 -1.63 -11.30 0.71
N LEU A 9 -1.98 -10.08 0.38
CA LEU A 9 -3.20 -9.77 -0.34
C LEU A 9 -3.06 -9.97 -1.85
N LYS A 10 -1.86 -10.27 -2.33
CA LYS A 10 -1.57 -10.49 -3.75
C LYS A 10 -2.01 -9.31 -4.62
N ILE A 11 -1.71 -8.12 -4.15
CA ILE A 11 -2.11 -6.89 -4.83
C ILE A 11 -1.17 -6.60 -5.99
N PRO A 12 -1.70 -6.29 -7.19
CA PRO A 12 -0.86 -5.93 -8.33
C PRO A 12 -0.29 -4.52 -8.18
N MET A 13 0.89 -4.43 -7.62
CA MET A 13 1.50 -3.16 -7.24
C MET A 13 1.65 -2.15 -8.38
N LYS A 14 1.68 -2.63 -9.61
CA LYS A 14 1.84 -1.73 -10.75
C LYS A 14 0.59 -0.92 -11.06
N LYS A 15 -0.54 -1.35 -10.53
CA LYS A 15 -1.84 -0.74 -10.86
C LYS A 15 -2.54 -0.15 -9.66
N VAL A 16 -1.84 0.01 -8.55
CA VAL A 16 -2.47 0.52 -7.34
C VAL A 16 -1.58 1.56 -6.67
N ALA A 17 -2.23 2.43 -5.91
CA ALA A 17 -1.58 3.30 -4.95
C ALA A 17 -1.97 2.86 -3.56
N ILE A 18 -1.07 2.99 -2.61
CA ILE A 18 -1.34 2.60 -1.24
C ILE A 18 -1.30 3.84 -0.36
N GLU A 19 -2.37 4.03 0.40
CA GLU A 19 -2.46 5.11 1.37
C GLU A 19 -2.39 4.54 2.77
N LEU A 20 -1.65 5.21 3.60
CA LEU A 20 -1.58 4.88 5.03
C LEU A 20 -1.98 6.13 5.79
N ASN A 21 -3.09 6.04 6.51
CA ASN A 21 -3.63 7.17 7.27
C ASN A 21 -3.77 8.43 6.41
N GLU A 22 -4.33 8.24 5.21
CA GLU A 22 -4.62 9.29 4.24
C GLU A 22 -3.39 9.89 3.57
N GLU A 23 -2.23 9.26 3.70
CA GLU A 23 -1.02 9.67 2.99
C GLU A 23 -0.65 8.63 1.96
N ILE A 24 -0.36 9.08 0.75
CA ILE A 24 0.11 8.17 -0.30
C ILE A 24 1.55 7.75 0.03
N ILE A 25 1.77 6.44 0.00
CA ILE A 25 3.06 5.87 0.37
C ILE A 25 3.84 5.50 -0.88
N ASP A 26 5.11 5.91 -0.92
CA ASP A 26 6.02 5.51 -1.98
C ASP A 26 6.23 4.00 -1.90
N LYS A 27 6.03 3.32 -3.03
CA LYS A 27 6.16 1.86 -3.08
C LYS A 27 7.54 1.38 -2.67
N LYS A 28 8.55 2.21 -2.84
CA LYS A 28 9.91 1.88 -2.43
C LYS A 28 10.08 1.83 -0.93
N LYS A 29 9.16 2.39 -0.19
CA LYS A 29 9.25 2.47 1.27
C LYS A 29 8.37 1.46 1.99
N LEU A 30 7.62 0.65 1.25
CA LEU A 30 6.69 -0.30 1.87
C LEU A 30 7.38 -1.26 2.84
N ASN A 31 8.59 -1.69 2.52
CA ASN A 31 9.31 -2.62 3.36
C ASN A 31 9.95 -1.95 4.59
N LYS A 32 9.86 -0.64 4.69
CA LYS A 32 10.38 0.12 5.83
C LYS A 32 9.31 0.59 6.77
N ILE A 33 8.05 0.39 6.42
CA ILE A 33 6.93 0.87 7.21
C ILE A 33 6.43 -0.24 8.12
N ASN A 34 6.45 0.02 9.41
CA ASN A 34 5.90 -0.88 10.41
C ASN A 34 4.48 -0.43 10.74
N LEU A 35 3.52 -1.32 10.52
CA LEU A 35 2.14 -1.01 10.81
C LEU A 35 1.90 -0.99 12.32
N LYS A 36 1.04 -0.08 12.74
CA LYS A 36 0.66 0.08 14.13
C LYS A 36 -0.81 -0.25 14.30
N LYS A 37 -1.20 -0.50 15.52
CA LYS A 37 -2.61 -0.70 15.84
C LYS A 37 -3.40 0.54 15.42
N ASN A 38 -4.55 0.34 14.81
CA ASN A 38 -5.44 1.39 14.33
C ASN A 38 -4.97 2.15 13.09
N ASP A 39 -3.92 1.67 12.44
CA ASP A 39 -3.54 2.25 11.15
C ASP A 39 -4.61 1.98 10.11
N ASN A 40 -4.91 2.98 9.31
CA ASN A 40 -5.89 2.88 8.25
C ASN A 40 -5.19 2.76 6.91
N ILE A 41 -5.38 1.64 6.23
CA ILE A 41 -4.74 1.37 4.95
C ILE A 41 -5.80 1.36 3.86
N GLU A 42 -5.54 2.11 2.80
CA GLU A 42 -6.44 2.15 1.67
C GLU A 42 -5.67 1.85 0.39
N ILE A 43 -6.27 1.02 -0.45
CA ILE A 43 -5.68 0.63 -1.71
C ILE A 43 -6.54 1.17 -2.82
N VAL A 44 -5.95 2.02 -3.65
CA VAL A 44 -6.64 2.68 -4.73
C VAL A 44 -6.16 2.11 -6.05
N HIS A 45 -7.08 1.59 -6.85
CA HIS A 45 -6.75 1.05 -8.16
C HIS A 45 -6.74 2.15 -9.21
N PHE A 46 -5.73 2.15 -10.06
CA PHE A 46 -5.70 3.04 -11.20
C PHE A 46 -6.49 2.45 -12.35
N ILE A 47 -7.25 3.28 -13.00
CA ILE A 47 -7.99 2.90 -14.21
C ILE A 47 -7.16 3.31 -15.42
N GLY A 48 -7.03 2.41 -16.38
CA GLY A 48 -6.31 2.73 -17.60
C GLY A 48 -4.82 2.48 -17.56
N GLY A 49 -4.35 1.81 -16.56
CA GLY A 49 -2.97 1.36 -16.49
C GLY A 49 -1.93 2.46 -16.50
N GLY A 50 -2.21 3.52 -15.82
CA GLY A 50 -1.35 4.69 -15.79
C GLY A 50 0.14 4.46 -15.62
#